data_d62210411801816ce5ce7417c234322d
#
_entry.id   d62210411801816ce5ce7417c234322d
#
_cell.length_a   1.000
_cell.length_b   1.000
_cell.length_c   1.000
_cell.angle_alpha   90.00
_cell.angle_beta   90.00
_cell.angle_gamma   90.00
#
_symmetry.space_group_name_H-M   'P 1'
#
loop_
_entity.id
_entity.type
_entity.pdbx_description
1 polymer ?
#
loop_
_entity_poly.entity_id
_entity_poly.type
_entity_poly.pdbx_seq_one_letter_code
_entity_poly.pdbx_strand_id
1 'polypeptide(L)'
;MNDIANEIIPRLWLGNRSSALSEDWLREHGITVVFNASKDIPFANVARHQYRIPVDDSLEEEDIHNMAMWAPEIIYNILKHYYAGDTILVHCFAGMQRSAAIVVMTLIAMKQIPAEQAIAFTRQRRAIAFHTGVNFEKSIKAFERYYNSELKPHLLAALHASSRSS
;
A
#
# COMPACT_ATOMS: atom_id res chain seq x y z
N MET A 1 9.57 -12.65 18.02
CA MET A 1 10.24 -12.13 16.80
C MET A 1 9.22 -11.58 15.84
N ASN A 2 9.48 -10.40 15.30
CA ASN A 2 8.60 -9.82 14.27
C ASN A 2 8.88 -10.48 12.93
N ASP A 3 7.83 -10.78 12.18
CA ASP A 3 7.97 -11.30 10.83
C ASP A 3 8.55 -10.25 9.89
N ILE A 4 9.33 -10.69 8.90
CA ILE A 4 9.88 -9.77 7.90
C ILE A 4 8.79 -9.25 6.95
N ALA A 5 7.70 -10.00 6.79
CA ALA A 5 6.53 -9.56 6.04
C ALA A 5 5.30 -10.37 6.49
N ASN A 6 4.12 -9.78 6.29
CA ASN A 6 2.85 -10.44 6.57
C ASN A 6 1.89 -10.25 5.40
N GLU A 7 1.14 -11.28 5.07
CA GLU A 7 0.08 -11.19 4.07
C GLU A 7 -1.15 -10.53 4.70
N ILE A 8 -1.50 -9.37 4.20
CA ILE A 8 -2.61 -8.58 4.77
C ILE A 8 -3.95 -9.04 4.20
N ILE A 9 -4.01 -9.22 2.90
CA ILE A 9 -5.08 -9.93 2.18
C ILE A 9 -4.39 -10.85 1.17
N PRO A 10 -5.07 -11.86 0.61
CA PRO A 10 -4.41 -12.75 -0.35
C PRO A 10 -3.69 -11.98 -1.45
N ARG A 11 -2.42 -12.26 -1.66
CA ARG A 11 -1.54 -11.68 -2.67
C ARG A 11 -1.12 -10.23 -2.42
N LEU A 12 -1.41 -9.66 -1.23
CA LEU A 12 -0.92 -8.33 -0.86
C LEU A 12 -0.14 -8.42 0.45
N TRP A 13 1.17 -8.24 0.36
CA TRP A 13 2.12 -8.37 1.46
C TRP A 13 2.63 -7.00 1.92
N LEU A 14 2.77 -6.85 3.21
CA LEU A 14 3.38 -5.69 3.86
C LEU A 14 4.67 -6.16 4.53
N GLY A 15 5.81 -5.59 4.14
CA GLY A 15 7.08 -6.06 4.63
C GLY A 15 8.11 -4.99 4.92
N ASN A 16 9.25 -5.47 5.41
CA ASN A 16 10.40 -4.64 5.75
C ASN A 16 11.50 -4.78 4.68
N ARG A 17 12.62 -4.10 4.93
CA ARG A 17 13.80 -4.14 4.07
C ARG A 17 14.32 -5.57 3.84
N SER A 18 14.31 -6.41 4.87
CA SER A 18 14.81 -7.79 4.77
C SER A 18 14.01 -8.61 3.77
N SER A 19 12.68 -8.49 3.76
CA SER A 19 11.84 -9.20 2.79
C SER A 19 12.12 -8.72 1.37
N ALA A 20 12.26 -7.39 1.20
CA ALA A 20 12.48 -6.78 -0.11
C ALA A 20 13.82 -7.15 -0.74
N LEU A 21 14.83 -7.43 0.06
CA LEU A 21 16.19 -7.77 -0.40
C LEU A 21 16.46 -9.28 -0.47
N SER A 22 15.54 -10.11 -0.01
CA SER A 22 15.70 -11.56 -0.05
C SER A 22 15.10 -12.12 -1.34
N GLU A 23 15.96 -12.45 -2.29
CA GLU A 23 15.52 -13.08 -3.54
C GLU A 23 14.80 -14.39 -3.29
N ASP A 24 15.29 -15.20 -2.35
CA ASP A 24 14.66 -16.48 -1.99
C ASP A 24 13.25 -16.26 -1.46
N TRP A 25 13.07 -15.31 -0.53
CA TRP A 25 11.76 -15.00 0.03
C TRP A 25 10.79 -14.53 -1.06
N LEU A 26 11.25 -13.63 -1.94
CA LEU A 26 10.42 -13.11 -3.04
C LEU A 26 9.97 -14.23 -3.98
N ARG A 27 10.87 -15.15 -4.34
CA ARG A 27 10.54 -16.28 -5.21
C ARG A 27 9.60 -17.28 -4.54
N GLU A 28 9.88 -17.62 -3.28
CA GLU A 28 9.05 -18.56 -2.53
C GLU A 28 7.61 -18.09 -2.38
N HIS A 29 7.41 -16.77 -2.24
CA HIS A 29 6.09 -16.18 -2.08
C HIS A 29 5.46 -15.71 -3.40
N GLY A 30 6.14 -15.93 -4.52
CA GLY A 30 5.64 -15.61 -5.84
C GLY A 30 5.43 -14.12 -6.10
N ILE A 31 6.26 -13.27 -5.48
CA ILE A 31 6.13 -11.81 -5.61
C ILE A 31 6.47 -11.40 -7.04
N THR A 32 5.53 -10.76 -7.72
CA THR A 32 5.70 -10.30 -9.11
C THR A 32 5.77 -8.78 -9.22
N VAL A 33 5.31 -8.05 -8.19
CA VAL A 33 5.32 -6.58 -8.16
C VAL A 33 5.81 -6.11 -6.81
N VAL A 34 6.72 -5.14 -6.79
CA VAL A 34 7.26 -4.54 -5.56
C VAL A 34 7.02 -3.04 -5.58
N PHE A 35 6.40 -2.52 -4.52
CA PHE A 35 6.26 -1.10 -4.24
C PHE A 35 7.21 -0.74 -3.08
N ASN A 36 8.27 -0.01 -3.41
CA ASN A 36 9.34 0.35 -2.49
C ASN A 36 9.12 1.78 -1.99
N ALA A 37 8.60 1.91 -0.77
CA ALA A 37 8.33 3.20 -0.14
C ALA A 37 9.56 3.71 0.60
N SER A 38 10.65 3.90 -0.14
CA SER A 38 11.89 4.47 0.38
C SER A 38 12.64 5.19 -0.74
N LYS A 39 13.57 6.05 -0.35
CA LYS A 39 14.44 6.76 -1.30
C LYS A 39 15.66 5.94 -1.70
N ASP A 40 16.13 5.05 -0.86
CA ASP A 40 17.47 4.48 -0.95
C ASP A 40 17.56 2.95 -0.90
N ILE A 41 16.50 2.23 -0.55
CA ILE A 41 16.56 0.76 -0.56
C ILE A 41 16.58 0.29 -2.01
N PRO A 42 17.59 -0.52 -2.41
CA PRO A 42 17.63 -1.03 -3.78
C PRO A 42 16.57 -2.10 -4.02
N PHE A 43 16.29 -2.37 -5.29
CA PHE A 43 15.41 -3.46 -5.70
C PHE A 43 16.21 -4.75 -5.90
N ALA A 44 15.68 -5.86 -5.38
CA ALA A 44 16.16 -7.19 -5.75
C ALA A 44 15.68 -7.51 -7.18
N ASN A 45 16.46 -8.27 -7.93
CA ASN A 45 16.15 -8.58 -9.32
C ASN A 45 15.26 -9.82 -9.45
N VAL A 46 14.05 -9.74 -8.91
CA VAL A 46 13.07 -10.85 -8.96
C VAL A 46 11.74 -10.39 -9.54
N ALA A 47 11.15 -9.31 -9.00
CA ALA A 47 9.84 -8.84 -9.44
C ALA A 47 9.89 -8.26 -10.86
N ARG A 48 8.87 -8.57 -11.66
CA ARG A 48 8.76 -8.05 -13.03
C ARG A 48 8.45 -6.56 -13.07
N HIS A 49 7.73 -6.06 -12.06
CA HIS A 49 7.33 -4.65 -11.96
C HIS A 49 7.83 -4.08 -10.65
N GLN A 50 8.45 -2.92 -10.71
CA GLN A 50 9.10 -2.28 -9.56
C GLN A 50 8.73 -0.79 -9.56
N TYR A 51 8.18 -0.32 -8.44
CA TYR A 51 7.76 1.07 -8.26
C TYR A 51 8.45 1.65 -7.04
N ARG A 52 8.98 2.86 -7.18
CA ARG A 52 9.59 3.59 -6.06
C ARG A 52 8.72 4.77 -5.66
N ILE A 53 8.45 4.85 -4.35
CA ILE A 53 7.78 6.00 -3.74
C ILE A 53 8.82 6.67 -2.84
N PRO A 54 9.46 7.77 -3.31
CA PRO A 54 10.62 8.33 -2.62
C PRO A 54 10.21 9.25 -1.45
N VAL A 55 9.71 8.66 -0.38
CA VAL A 55 9.30 9.36 0.84
C VAL A 55 10.12 8.89 2.04
N ASP A 56 10.36 9.80 2.99
CA ASP A 56 10.98 9.48 4.26
C ASP A 56 9.93 9.36 5.37
N ASP A 57 10.28 8.69 6.46
CA ASP A 57 9.46 8.61 7.67
C ASP A 57 9.99 9.61 8.70
N SER A 58 10.00 10.90 8.34
CA SER A 58 10.61 11.96 9.13
C SER A 58 9.63 12.72 10.01
N LEU A 59 8.33 12.51 9.85
CA LEU A 59 7.24 13.30 10.44
C LEU A 59 7.20 14.77 9.96
N GLU A 60 8.05 15.12 8.99
CA GLU A 60 8.03 16.44 8.39
C GLU A 60 6.77 16.62 7.53
N GLU A 61 6.25 17.85 7.54
CA GLU A 61 5.06 18.21 6.75
C GLU A 61 5.25 17.89 5.27
N GLU A 62 6.47 18.06 4.76
CA GLU A 62 6.80 17.76 3.36
C GLU A 62 6.59 16.29 3.02
N ASP A 63 7.06 15.38 3.87
CA ASP A 63 6.91 13.93 3.62
C ASP A 63 5.45 13.50 3.74
N ILE A 64 4.72 14.04 4.70
CA ILE A 64 3.30 13.78 4.87
C ILE A 64 2.52 14.26 3.64
N HIS A 65 2.83 15.46 3.14
CA HIS A 65 2.23 16.03 1.94
C HIS A 65 2.57 15.19 0.69
N ASN A 66 3.83 14.80 0.54
CA ASN A 66 4.28 13.99 -0.59
C ASN A 66 3.58 12.63 -0.63
N MET A 67 3.42 11.98 0.52
CA MET A 67 2.67 10.73 0.59
C MET A 67 1.22 10.92 0.11
N ALA A 68 0.56 11.99 0.53
CA ALA A 68 -0.80 12.32 0.10
C ALA A 68 -0.88 12.60 -1.40
N MET A 69 0.12 13.30 -1.94
CA MET A 69 0.18 13.62 -3.37
C MET A 69 0.39 12.38 -4.25
N TRP A 70 1.24 11.45 -3.81
CA TRP A 70 1.53 10.22 -4.55
C TRP A 70 0.42 9.17 -4.43
N ALA A 71 -0.40 9.24 -3.37
CA ALA A 71 -1.34 8.18 -3.01
C ALA A 71 -2.30 7.77 -4.15
N PRO A 72 -2.99 8.67 -4.86
CA PRO A 72 -3.92 8.25 -5.90
C PRO A 72 -3.25 7.40 -6.99
N GLU A 73 -2.06 7.79 -7.44
CA GLU A 73 -1.31 7.07 -8.47
C GLU A 73 -0.81 5.72 -7.95
N ILE A 74 -0.26 5.70 -6.74
CA ILE A 74 0.22 4.47 -6.10
C ILE A 74 -0.91 3.46 -5.98
N ILE A 75 -2.04 3.88 -5.43
CA ILE A 75 -3.18 3.00 -5.20
C ILE A 75 -3.77 2.51 -6.51
N TYR A 76 -3.86 3.37 -7.53
CA TYR A 76 -4.28 2.96 -8.87
C TYR A 76 -3.39 1.83 -9.40
N ASN A 77 -2.08 1.97 -9.30
CA ASN A 77 -1.14 0.95 -9.79
C ASN A 77 -1.24 -0.34 -8.99
N ILE A 78 -1.39 -0.27 -7.66
CA ILE A 78 -1.58 -1.46 -6.84
C ILE A 78 -2.84 -2.21 -7.24
N LEU A 79 -3.97 -1.51 -7.38
CA LEU A 79 -5.25 -2.14 -7.75
C LEU A 79 -5.18 -2.75 -9.15
N LYS A 80 -4.55 -2.05 -10.10
CA LYS A 80 -4.36 -2.55 -11.46
C LYS A 80 -3.63 -3.90 -11.46
N HIS A 81 -2.51 -4.00 -10.74
CA HIS A 81 -1.76 -5.24 -10.64
C HIS A 81 -2.49 -6.30 -9.84
N TYR A 82 -3.13 -5.91 -8.75
CA TYR A 82 -3.87 -6.85 -7.92
C TYR A 82 -4.99 -7.54 -8.69
N TYR A 83 -5.80 -6.77 -9.42
CA TYR A 83 -6.89 -7.34 -10.22
C TYR A 83 -6.42 -8.06 -11.48
N ALA A 84 -5.19 -7.84 -11.90
CA ALA A 84 -4.56 -8.62 -12.97
C ALA A 84 -4.02 -9.98 -12.50
N GLY A 85 -4.09 -10.26 -11.19
CA GLY A 85 -3.64 -11.54 -10.62
C GLY A 85 -2.23 -11.52 -10.06
N ASP A 86 -1.58 -10.37 -10.02
CA ASP A 86 -0.22 -10.25 -9.48
C ASP A 86 -0.19 -10.44 -7.96
N THR A 87 0.96 -10.86 -7.46
CA THR A 87 1.27 -10.92 -6.03
C THR A 87 2.22 -9.77 -5.69
N ILE A 88 1.82 -8.96 -4.72
CA ILE A 88 2.41 -7.64 -4.48
C ILE A 88 3.07 -7.59 -3.09
N LEU A 89 4.30 -7.06 -3.05
CA LEU A 89 4.96 -6.65 -1.81
C LEU A 89 4.99 -5.13 -1.75
N VAL A 90 4.47 -4.56 -0.67
CA VAL A 90 4.64 -3.14 -0.34
C VAL A 90 5.56 -3.08 0.87
N HIS A 91 6.70 -2.38 0.76
CA HIS A 91 7.66 -2.34 1.85
C HIS A 91 8.25 -0.95 2.04
N CYS A 92 8.85 -0.75 3.20
CA CYS A 92 9.75 0.36 3.50
C CYS A 92 10.91 -0.21 4.33
N PHE A 93 11.54 0.57 5.21
CA PHE A 93 12.62 0.05 6.02
C PHE A 93 12.11 -0.98 7.05
N ALA A 94 11.18 -0.59 7.90
CA ALA A 94 10.66 -1.44 8.98
C ALA A 94 9.32 -2.13 8.66
N GLY A 95 8.63 -1.69 7.63
CA GLY A 95 7.27 -2.17 7.35
C GLY A 95 6.27 -1.76 8.42
N MET A 96 6.44 -0.55 8.98
CA MET A 96 5.64 -0.06 10.11
C MET A 96 4.83 1.19 9.77
N GLN A 97 5.35 2.12 8.99
CA GLN A 97 4.71 3.43 8.76
C GLN A 97 4.45 3.72 7.29
N ARG A 98 5.49 3.91 6.47
CA ARG A 98 5.34 4.31 5.06
C ARG A 98 4.58 3.26 4.26
N SER A 99 5.05 2.04 4.27
CA SER A 99 4.40 0.94 3.54
C SER A 99 3.05 0.57 4.17
N ALA A 100 2.95 0.63 5.49
CA ALA A 100 1.68 0.37 6.18
C ALA A 100 0.60 1.39 5.80
N ALA A 101 0.99 2.67 5.66
CA ALA A 101 0.06 3.72 5.19
C ALA A 101 -0.45 3.42 3.78
N ILE A 102 0.44 2.99 2.88
CA ILE A 102 0.05 2.62 1.51
C ILE A 102 -0.92 1.44 1.51
N VAL A 103 -0.65 0.41 2.32
CA VAL A 103 -1.55 -0.74 2.43
C VAL A 103 -2.92 -0.32 2.97
N VAL A 104 -2.96 0.54 3.99
CA VAL A 104 -4.21 1.05 4.54
C VAL A 104 -5.02 1.81 3.49
N MET A 105 -4.38 2.70 2.74
CA MET A 105 -5.06 3.44 1.67
C MET A 105 -5.57 2.49 0.57
N THR A 106 -4.83 1.44 0.26
CA THR A 106 -5.28 0.38 -0.66
C THR A 106 -6.55 -0.30 -0.16
N LEU A 107 -6.60 -0.64 1.13
CA LEU A 107 -7.78 -1.27 1.73
C LEU A 107 -8.99 -0.34 1.75
N ILE A 108 -8.79 0.95 1.99
CA ILE A 108 -9.87 1.95 1.91
C ILE A 108 -10.52 1.92 0.52
N ALA A 109 -9.71 1.94 -0.53
CA ALA A 109 -10.21 1.93 -1.90
C ALA A 109 -10.82 0.59 -2.28
N MET A 110 -10.17 -0.51 -1.93
CA MET A 110 -10.57 -1.86 -2.33
C MET A 110 -11.81 -2.35 -1.59
N LYS A 111 -11.85 -2.15 -0.28
CA LYS A 111 -12.92 -2.66 0.59
C LYS A 111 -13.98 -1.61 0.92
N GLN A 112 -13.75 -0.35 0.56
CA GLN A 112 -14.66 0.77 0.84
C GLN A 112 -14.97 0.88 2.34
N ILE A 113 -13.93 0.79 3.17
CA ILE A 113 -14.01 0.86 4.63
C ILE A 113 -13.37 2.16 5.13
N PRO A 114 -13.78 2.65 6.31
CA PRO A 114 -13.15 3.84 6.91
C PRO A 114 -11.68 3.61 7.27
N ALA A 115 -10.90 4.68 7.34
CA ALA A 115 -9.48 4.64 7.66
C ALA A 115 -9.20 3.91 8.98
N GLU A 116 -9.96 4.16 10.02
CA GLU A 116 -9.79 3.52 11.33
C GLU A 116 -9.94 2.00 11.23
N GLN A 117 -10.90 1.53 10.44
CA GLN A 117 -11.13 0.11 10.23
C GLN A 117 -10.00 -0.53 9.42
N ALA A 118 -9.51 0.17 8.39
CA ALA A 118 -8.37 -0.29 7.57
C ALA A 118 -7.08 -0.38 8.40
N ILE A 119 -6.85 0.59 9.28
CA ILE A 119 -5.71 0.58 10.22
C ILE A 119 -5.81 -0.63 11.16
N ALA A 120 -6.97 -0.84 11.77
CA ALA A 120 -7.18 -1.96 12.69
C ALA A 120 -7.00 -3.30 11.98
N PHE A 121 -7.51 -3.44 10.77
CA PHE A 121 -7.37 -4.65 9.95
C PHE A 121 -5.89 -4.95 9.68
N THR A 122 -5.12 -3.93 9.31
CA THR A 122 -3.68 -4.07 9.03
C THR A 122 -2.92 -4.49 10.28
N ARG A 123 -3.21 -3.88 11.43
CA ARG A 123 -2.56 -4.20 12.70
C ARG A 123 -2.86 -5.63 13.19
N GLN A 124 -4.03 -6.16 12.88
CA GLN A 124 -4.38 -7.54 13.22
C GLN A 124 -3.48 -8.54 12.49
N ARG A 125 -3.02 -8.21 11.29
CA ARG A 125 -2.20 -9.09 10.45
C ARG A 125 -0.70 -8.81 10.58
N ARG A 126 -0.35 -7.57 10.93
CA ARG A 126 1.04 -7.19 11.21
C ARG A 126 1.07 -6.35 12.47
N ALA A 127 1.36 -7.00 13.60
CA ALA A 127 1.24 -6.39 14.93
C ALA A 127 2.10 -5.14 15.12
N ILE A 128 3.23 -5.03 14.43
CA ILE A 128 4.12 -3.87 14.53
C ILE A 128 3.68 -2.68 13.67
N ALA A 129 2.68 -2.87 12.79
CA ALA A 129 2.18 -1.77 11.97
C ALA A 129 1.68 -0.63 12.85
N PHE A 130 2.15 0.58 12.55
CA PHE A 130 1.80 1.80 13.29
C PHE A 130 2.15 1.75 14.78
N HIS A 131 3.22 1.01 15.11
CA HIS A 131 3.72 1.00 16.49
C HIS A 131 4.11 2.42 16.90
N THR A 132 3.70 2.84 18.10
CA THR A 132 3.82 4.18 18.68
C THR A 132 2.91 5.26 18.07
N GLY A 133 2.19 4.99 16.99
CA GLY A 133 1.23 5.93 16.40
C GLY A 133 1.26 5.90 14.88
N VAL A 134 0.29 6.55 14.26
CA VAL A 134 0.12 6.58 12.80
C VAL A 134 0.79 7.85 12.26
N ASN A 135 2.05 7.73 11.80
CA ASN A 135 2.84 8.89 11.36
C ASN A 135 2.24 9.60 10.14
N PHE A 136 1.64 8.84 9.23
CA PHE A 136 1.02 9.38 8.02
C PHE A 136 -0.51 9.47 8.13
N GLU A 137 -1.04 9.69 9.34
CA GLU A 137 -2.49 9.79 9.54
C GLU A 137 -3.12 10.87 8.67
N LYS A 138 -2.49 12.04 8.57
CA LYS A 138 -2.97 13.14 7.72
C LYS A 138 -3.02 12.74 6.25
N SER A 139 -2.02 12.00 5.77
CA SER A 139 -1.97 11.50 4.39
C SER A 139 -3.09 10.49 4.14
N ILE A 140 -3.29 9.57 5.06
CA ILE A 140 -4.36 8.56 5.00
C ILE A 140 -5.73 9.24 4.97
N LYS A 141 -5.96 10.20 5.85
CA LYS A 141 -7.23 10.94 5.93
C LYS A 141 -7.47 11.79 4.68
N ALA A 142 -6.43 12.40 4.13
CA ALA A 142 -6.53 13.15 2.88
C ALA A 142 -6.93 12.22 1.71
N PHE A 143 -6.33 11.03 1.64
CA PHE A 143 -6.69 10.04 0.64
C PHE A 143 -8.13 9.54 0.83
N GLU A 144 -8.54 9.27 2.06
CA GLU A 144 -9.90 8.85 2.38
C GLU A 144 -10.93 9.88 1.88
N ARG A 145 -10.71 11.16 2.15
CA ARG A 145 -11.58 12.24 1.66
C ARG A 145 -11.61 12.29 0.14
N TYR A 146 -10.45 12.22 -0.51
CA TYR A 146 -10.34 12.22 -1.97
C TYR A 146 -11.06 11.02 -2.58
N TYR A 147 -10.85 9.84 -2.01
CA TYR A 147 -11.53 8.62 -2.47
C TYR A 147 -13.04 8.75 -2.38
N ASN A 148 -13.56 9.20 -1.25
CA ASN A 148 -15.02 9.31 -1.04
C ASN A 148 -15.65 10.39 -1.92
N SER A 149 -14.98 11.52 -2.14
CA SER A 149 -15.56 12.66 -2.88
C SER A 149 -15.33 12.59 -4.38
N GLU A 150 -14.21 12.01 -4.82
CA GLU A 150 -13.80 12.04 -6.23
C GLU A 150 -13.78 10.66 -6.90
N LEU A 151 -13.07 9.69 -6.31
CA LEU A 151 -12.86 8.39 -6.96
C LEU A 151 -14.10 7.50 -6.91
N LYS A 152 -14.72 7.37 -5.75
CA LYS A 152 -15.87 6.48 -5.56
C LYS A 152 -17.06 6.87 -6.43
N PRO A 153 -17.47 8.15 -6.51
CA PRO A 153 -18.57 8.54 -7.41
C PRO A 153 -18.28 8.23 -8.88
N HIS A 154 -17.05 8.48 -9.36
CA HIS A 154 -16.67 8.17 -10.74
C HIS A 154 -16.66 6.67 -10.99
N LEU A 155 -16.20 5.88 -10.04
CA LEU A 155 -16.19 4.42 -10.14
C LEU A 155 -17.62 3.86 -10.23
N LEU A 156 -18.54 4.36 -9.38
CA LEU A 156 -19.94 3.96 -9.42
C LEU A 156 -20.60 4.35 -10.74
N ALA A 157 -20.33 5.56 -11.25
CA ALA A 157 -20.85 6.01 -12.54
C ALA A 157 -20.36 5.12 -13.68
N ALA A 158 -19.07 4.73 -13.67
CA ALA A 158 -18.50 3.82 -14.68
C ALA A 158 -19.15 2.44 -14.63
N LEU A 159 -19.41 1.90 -13.43
CA LEU A 159 -20.08 0.61 -13.26
C LEU A 159 -21.52 0.67 -13.76
N HIS A 160 -22.26 1.75 -13.50
CA HIS A 160 -23.63 1.93 -14.00
C HIS A 160 -23.66 2.03 -15.53
N ALA A 161 -22.72 2.78 -16.13
CA ALA A 161 -22.62 2.88 -17.58
C ALA A 161 -22.32 1.53 -18.22
N SER A 162 -21.44 0.72 -17.63
CA SER A 162 -21.11 -0.63 -18.10
C SER A 162 -22.33 -1.57 -18.03
N SER A 163 -23.11 -1.50 -16.95
CA SER A 163 -24.30 -2.35 -16.79
C SER A 163 -25.43 -2.00 -17.76
N ARG A 164 -25.49 -0.74 -18.24
CA ARG A 164 -26.50 -0.29 -19.22
C ARG A 164 -26.17 -0.68 -20.66
N SER A 165 -24.89 -0.92 -20.94
CA SER A 165 -24.44 -1.26 -22.30
C SER A 165 -24.42 -2.76 -22.59
N SER A 166 -24.73 -3.59 -21.60
CA SER A 166 -24.75 -5.04 -21.73
C SER A 166 -26.15 -5.62 -22.00
#